data_4a358c1d60c23cc7e12eb42cfa2d87a2
#
_entry.id   4a358c1d60c23cc7e12eb42cfa2d87a2
#
_cell.length_a   1.000
_cell.length_b   1.000
_cell.length_c   1.000
_cell.angle_alpha   90.00
_cell.angle_beta   90.00
_cell.angle_gamma   90.00
#
_symmetry.space_group_name_H-M   'P 1'
#
loop_
_entity.id
_entity.type
_entity.pdbx_description
1 polymer ?
#
loop_
_entity_poly.entity_id
_entity_poly.type
_entity_poly.pdbx_seq_one_letter_code
_entity_poly.pdbx_strand_id
1 'polypeptide(L)'
;LETTRRACAKFDRIPVAIANFLEGSRFTPAKHAAQHSPHQHLLKPRAGGIAFVIDAMGEQLKTLINVTIHYPDGRPTFWDLLCGRVRQVVVRLEELEIPRQFLGRNYDQDAGYRAEFQLWVNQLWERKDALLGQLHRQYPATR
;
A
#
# COMPACT_ATOMS: atom_id res chain seq x y z
N LEU A 1 -14.43 6.86 13.69
CA LEU A 1 -14.44 7.91 12.64
C LEU A 1 -14.08 9.28 13.24
N GLU A 2 -14.74 9.72 14.31
CA GLU A 2 -14.51 11.05 14.92
C GLU A 2 -13.12 11.17 15.59
N THR A 3 -12.63 10.10 16.18
CA THR A 3 -11.31 10.04 16.84
C THR A 3 -10.17 10.27 15.84
N THR A 4 -10.27 9.71 14.64
CA THR A 4 -9.25 9.87 13.59
C THR A 4 -9.33 11.26 12.94
N ARG A 5 -10.53 11.81 12.74
CA ARG A 5 -10.71 13.20 12.30
C ARG A 5 -10.08 14.19 13.27
N ARG A 6 -10.28 14.01 14.57
CA ARG A 6 -9.63 14.83 15.61
C ARG A 6 -8.11 14.65 15.64
N ALA A 7 -7.61 13.46 15.38
CA ALA A 7 -6.18 13.23 15.26
C ALA A 7 -5.60 13.94 14.03
N CYS A 8 -6.28 13.88 12.88
CA CYS A 8 -5.86 14.54 11.64
C CYS A 8 -5.90 16.09 11.76
N ALA A 9 -6.87 16.65 12.47
CA ALA A 9 -6.94 18.12 12.70
C ALA A 9 -5.73 18.72 13.45
N LYS A 10 -4.97 17.90 14.18
CA LYS A 10 -3.71 18.32 14.81
C LYS A 10 -2.56 18.48 13.83
N PHE A 11 -2.69 17.95 12.61
CA PHE A 11 -1.62 17.92 11.60
C PHE A 11 -1.64 19.13 10.65
N ASP A 12 -2.56 20.08 10.82
CA ASP A 12 -2.65 21.29 9.99
C ASP A 12 -1.38 22.16 10.00
N ARG A 13 -0.50 21.97 10.99
CA ARG A 13 0.69 22.80 11.18
C ARG A 13 2.01 22.03 11.19
N ILE A 14 1.98 20.71 11.04
CA ILE A 14 3.17 19.86 11.14
C ILE A 14 3.25 18.97 9.91
N PRO A 15 4.38 18.91 9.20
CA PRO A 15 4.58 17.96 8.11
C PRO A 15 4.39 16.52 8.62
N VAL A 16 3.47 15.77 8.03
CA VAL A 16 3.19 14.38 8.40
C VAL A 16 3.35 13.45 7.21
N ALA A 17 3.83 12.25 7.49
CA ALA A 17 3.79 11.14 6.56
C ALA A 17 2.92 10.02 7.17
N ILE A 18 1.97 9.52 6.40
CA ILE A 18 1.08 8.44 6.82
C ILE A 18 1.43 7.19 6.03
N ALA A 19 1.88 6.13 6.72
CA ALA A 19 2.12 4.83 6.12
C ALA A 19 0.85 3.98 6.19
N ASN A 20 0.41 3.45 5.04
CA ASN A 20 -0.72 2.57 4.95
C ASN A 20 -0.34 1.26 4.25
N PHE A 21 -0.62 0.14 4.89
CA PHE A 21 -0.41 -1.19 4.34
C PHE A 21 -1.73 -1.75 3.82
N LEU A 22 -1.99 -1.59 2.52
CA LEU A 22 -3.29 -1.91 1.91
C LEU A 22 -3.67 -3.40 2.00
N GLU A 23 -2.71 -4.30 2.14
CA GLU A 23 -3.00 -5.73 2.37
C GLU A 23 -3.57 -6.00 3.77
N GLY A 24 -3.37 -5.09 4.72
CA GLY A 24 -3.84 -5.20 6.11
C GLY A 24 -3.18 -6.31 6.92
N SER A 25 -2.34 -7.12 6.29
CA SER A 25 -1.59 -8.21 6.93
C SER A 25 -0.37 -8.62 6.09
N ARG A 26 0.56 -9.35 6.71
CA ARG A 26 1.68 -9.94 5.98
C ARG A 26 1.18 -11.02 5.04
N PHE A 27 1.73 -11.04 3.83
CA PHE A 27 1.48 -12.09 2.85
C PHE A 27 1.88 -13.47 3.39
N THR A 28 1.03 -14.48 3.22
CA THR A 28 1.37 -15.89 3.35
C THR A 28 0.66 -16.67 2.24
N PRO A 29 1.21 -17.82 1.76
CA PRO A 29 0.54 -18.62 0.76
C PRO A 29 -0.88 -19.04 1.17
N ALA A 30 -1.08 -19.38 2.44
CA ALA A 30 -2.39 -19.74 2.98
C ALA A 30 -3.40 -18.57 2.87
N LYS A 31 -2.99 -17.34 3.22
CA LYS A 31 -3.86 -16.16 3.08
C LYS A 31 -4.12 -15.81 1.63
N HIS A 32 -3.12 -15.94 0.76
CA HIS A 32 -3.26 -15.72 -0.66
C HIS A 32 -4.32 -16.67 -1.26
N ALA A 33 -4.21 -17.96 -0.97
CA ALA A 33 -5.19 -18.97 -1.40
C ALA A 33 -6.59 -18.70 -0.81
N ALA A 34 -6.68 -18.40 0.50
CA ALA A 34 -7.95 -18.12 1.17
C ALA A 34 -8.67 -16.87 0.63
N GLN A 35 -7.91 -15.87 0.16
CA GLN A 35 -8.48 -14.67 -0.45
C GLN A 35 -8.78 -14.83 -1.94
N HIS A 36 -8.37 -15.94 -2.57
CA HIS A 36 -8.41 -16.08 -4.03
C HIS A 36 -7.82 -14.84 -4.71
N SER A 37 -6.61 -14.42 -4.28
CA SER A 37 -5.98 -13.22 -4.82
C SER A 37 -5.71 -13.39 -6.33
N PRO A 38 -6.08 -12.41 -7.16
CA PRO A 38 -5.76 -12.44 -8.60
C PRO A 38 -4.28 -12.11 -8.88
N HIS A 39 -3.56 -11.60 -7.87
CA HIS A 39 -2.16 -11.21 -7.97
C HIS A 39 -1.25 -12.40 -7.68
N GLN A 40 -0.08 -12.44 -8.30
CA GLN A 40 0.88 -13.53 -8.09
C GLN A 40 1.69 -13.35 -6.80
N HIS A 41 2.04 -12.11 -6.48
CA HIS A 41 2.97 -11.76 -5.40
C HIS A 41 2.33 -11.01 -4.23
N LEU A 42 1.06 -10.64 -4.35
CA LEU A 42 0.35 -9.76 -3.42
C LEU A 42 -0.98 -10.36 -2.95
N LEU A 43 -1.41 -9.96 -1.76
CA LEU A 43 -2.79 -10.16 -1.31
C LEU A 43 -3.73 -9.13 -1.96
N LYS A 44 -5.05 -9.35 -1.89
CA LYS A 44 -6.03 -8.36 -2.33
C LYS A 44 -5.91 -7.08 -1.51
N PRO A 45 -5.86 -5.90 -2.14
CA PRO A 45 -5.79 -4.63 -1.42
C PRO A 45 -7.14 -4.26 -0.81
N ARG A 46 -7.08 -3.64 0.36
CA ARG A 46 -8.24 -3.07 1.06
C ARG A 46 -8.20 -1.56 0.95
N ALA A 47 -9.06 -1.00 0.12
CA ALA A 47 -9.05 0.42 -0.20
C ALA A 47 -9.57 1.32 0.95
N GLY A 48 -10.38 0.79 1.88
CA GLY A 48 -11.04 1.60 2.90
C GLY A 48 -10.10 2.42 3.79
N GLY A 49 -8.95 1.85 4.17
CA GLY A 49 -8.00 2.56 5.04
C GLY A 49 -7.38 3.80 4.38
N ILE A 50 -6.95 3.68 3.13
CA ILE A 50 -6.36 4.80 2.38
C ILE A 50 -7.44 5.81 1.95
N ALA A 51 -8.63 5.34 1.56
CA ALA A 51 -9.74 6.22 1.24
C ALA A 51 -10.09 7.10 2.44
N PHE A 52 -10.16 6.49 3.62
CA PHE A 52 -10.43 7.22 4.85
C PHE A 52 -9.37 8.28 5.17
N VAL A 53 -8.10 8.01 4.92
CA VAL A 53 -7.00 8.98 5.09
C VAL A 53 -7.16 10.14 4.11
N ILE A 54 -7.46 9.84 2.84
CA ILE A 54 -7.70 10.87 1.81
C ILE A 54 -8.91 11.72 2.15
N ASP A 55 -10.02 11.11 2.61
CA ASP A 55 -11.22 11.84 3.03
C ASP A 55 -10.95 12.75 4.24
N ALA A 56 -10.14 12.28 5.20
CA ALA A 56 -9.86 13.02 6.42
C ALA A 56 -8.86 14.17 6.23
N MET A 57 -7.87 13.99 5.35
CA MET A 57 -6.77 14.93 5.13
C MET A 57 -7.01 15.82 3.90
N GLY A 58 -7.82 15.37 2.93
CA GLY A 58 -8.20 16.16 1.77
C GLY A 58 -7.00 16.76 1.02
N GLU A 59 -7.06 18.06 0.79
CA GLU A 59 -6.02 18.80 0.05
C GLU A 59 -4.68 18.95 0.80
N GLN A 60 -4.59 18.55 2.06
CA GLN A 60 -3.34 18.57 2.82
C GLN A 60 -2.36 17.49 2.30
N LEU A 61 -2.88 16.40 1.72
CA LEU A 61 -2.08 15.37 1.10
C LEU A 61 -1.62 15.84 -0.29
N LYS A 62 -0.33 16.16 -0.42
CA LYS A 62 0.25 16.64 -1.67
C LYS A 62 0.66 15.50 -2.59
N THR A 63 1.13 14.40 -2.03
CA THR A 63 1.79 13.32 -2.76
C THR A 63 1.48 11.97 -2.13
N LEU A 64 1.28 10.97 -2.95
CA LEU A 64 1.21 9.57 -2.57
C LEU A 64 2.45 8.86 -3.07
N ILE A 65 3.18 8.20 -2.17
CA ILE A 65 4.35 7.41 -2.53
C ILE A 65 4.00 5.93 -2.45
N ASN A 66 4.02 5.26 -3.60
CA ASN A 66 3.87 3.82 -3.68
C ASN A 66 5.24 3.15 -3.50
N VAL A 67 5.41 2.46 -2.37
CA VAL A 67 6.65 1.76 -2.01
C VAL A 67 6.52 0.28 -2.33
N THR A 68 7.39 -0.24 -3.19
CA THR A 68 7.50 -1.67 -3.49
C THR A 68 8.81 -2.19 -2.94
N ILE A 69 8.76 -3.24 -2.11
CA ILE A 69 9.92 -3.85 -1.47
C ILE A 69 10.04 -5.29 -1.95
N HIS A 70 11.21 -5.66 -2.44
CA HIS A 70 11.55 -7.02 -2.85
C HIS A 70 12.75 -7.52 -2.05
N TYR A 71 12.64 -8.72 -1.52
CA TYR A 71 13.70 -9.45 -0.81
C TYR A 71 14.12 -10.64 -1.67
N PRO A 72 15.28 -10.57 -2.36
CA PRO A 72 15.74 -11.65 -3.26
C PRO A 72 15.85 -13.01 -2.57
N ASP A 73 16.39 -13.04 -1.37
CA ASP A 73 16.61 -14.26 -0.59
C ASP A 73 15.34 -14.76 0.14
N GLY A 74 14.18 -14.21 -0.21
CA GLY A 74 12.90 -14.55 0.43
C GLY A 74 12.56 -13.62 1.59
N ARG A 75 11.52 -13.98 2.34
CA ARG A 75 10.99 -13.10 3.40
C ARG A 75 11.83 -13.20 4.65
N PRO A 76 12.49 -12.09 5.05
CA PRO A 76 13.27 -12.10 6.26
C PRO A 76 12.37 -12.10 7.51
N THR A 77 12.82 -12.76 8.53
CA THR A 77 12.32 -12.57 9.89
C THR A 77 13.02 -11.37 10.54
N PHE A 78 12.48 -10.90 11.66
CA PHE A 78 13.13 -9.85 12.45
C PHE A 78 14.55 -10.27 12.89
N TRP A 79 14.72 -11.54 13.23
CA TRP A 79 16.03 -12.09 13.62
C TRP A 79 17.01 -12.18 12.45
N ASP A 80 16.55 -12.44 11.24
CA ASP A 80 17.41 -12.41 10.05
C ASP A 80 17.99 -11.02 9.81
N LEU A 81 17.18 -9.97 10.06
CA LEU A 81 17.65 -8.60 9.97
C LEU A 81 18.70 -8.30 11.04
N LEU A 82 18.42 -8.64 12.32
CA LEU A 82 19.34 -8.39 13.43
C LEU A 82 20.65 -9.19 13.32
N CYS A 83 20.59 -10.40 12.76
CA CYS A 83 21.76 -11.25 12.56
C CYS A 83 22.55 -10.93 11.27
N GLY A 84 22.18 -9.89 10.52
CA GLY A 84 22.84 -9.52 9.27
C GLY A 84 22.66 -10.55 8.14
N ARG A 85 21.62 -11.40 8.21
CA ARG A 85 21.34 -12.41 7.17
C ARG A 85 20.63 -11.82 5.96
N VAL A 86 20.06 -10.62 6.09
CA VAL A 86 19.42 -9.89 4.97
C VAL A 86 20.52 -9.21 4.17
N ARG A 87 20.94 -9.84 3.09
CA ARG A 87 22.05 -9.36 2.25
C ARG A 87 21.64 -8.24 1.31
N GLN A 88 20.42 -8.33 0.76
CA GLN A 88 19.93 -7.38 -0.21
C GLN A 88 18.44 -7.08 0.01
N VAL A 89 18.09 -5.81 -0.08
CA VAL A 89 16.72 -5.33 -0.14
C VAL A 89 16.60 -4.39 -1.34
N VAL A 90 15.68 -4.66 -2.23
CA VAL A 90 15.41 -3.80 -3.38
C VAL A 90 14.15 -3.01 -3.10
N VAL A 91 14.27 -1.68 -3.10
CA VAL A 91 13.14 -0.76 -2.88
C VAL A 91 12.90 0.03 -4.15
N ARG A 92 11.65 0.12 -4.57
CA ARG A 92 11.20 1.01 -5.64
C ARG A 92 10.18 1.98 -5.07
N LEU A 93 10.39 3.26 -5.35
CA LEU A 93 9.51 4.35 -4.97
C LEU A 93 8.88 4.91 -6.25
N GLU A 94 7.58 5.03 -6.24
CA GLU A 94 6.81 5.65 -7.32
C GLU A 94 5.99 6.78 -6.71
N GLU A 95 6.22 8.00 -7.18
CA GLU A 95 5.39 9.14 -6.80
C GLU A 95 4.14 9.16 -7.66
N LEU A 96 3.00 9.27 -7.01
CA LEU A 96 1.68 9.26 -7.64
C LEU A 96 0.90 10.51 -7.23
N GLU A 97 0.22 11.10 -8.17
CA GLU A 97 -0.79 12.11 -7.90
C GLU A 97 -2.08 11.45 -7.40
N ILE A 98 -2.68 12.03 -6.38
CA ILE A 98 -4.01 11.62 -5.93
C ILE A 98 -5.03 12.24 -6.90
N PRO A 99 -5.82 11.41 -7.62
CA PRO A 99 -6.81 11.97 -8.53
C PRO A 99 -7.79 12.89 -7.82
N ARG A 100 -7.98 14.09 -8.35
CA ARG A 100 -8.84 15.15 -7.75
C ARG A 100 -10.27 14.68 -7.48
N GLN A 101 -10.76 13.75 -8.29
CA GLN A 101 -12.09 13.15 -8.13
C GLN A 101 -12.27 12.38 -6.82
N PHE A 102 -11.18 12.04 -6.13
CA PHE A 102 -11.20 11.34 -4.84
C PHE A 102 -11.05 12.27 -3.64
N LEU A 103 -10.80 13.55 -3.86
CA LEU A 103 -10.67 14.53 -2.78
C LEU A 103 -12.06 15.06 -2.37
N GLY A 104 -12.28 15.20 -1.06
CA GLY A 104 -13.50 15.82 -0.51
C GLY A 104 -14.79 15.00 -0.64
N ARG A 105 -14.69 13.70 -0.98
CA ARG A 105 -15.84 12.78 -1.03
C ARG A 105 -15.87 11.89 0.22
N ASN A 106 -17.04 11.35 0.55
CA ASN A 106 -17.21 10.49 1.72
C ASN A 106 -17.30 9.03 1.29
N TYR A 107 -16.24 8.26 1.59
CA TYR A 107 -16.15 6.83 1.25
C TYR A 107 -17.26 5.99 1.87
N ASP A 108 -17.71 6.29 3.08
CA ASP A 108 -18.73 5.51 3.78
C ASP A 108 -20.13 5.71 3.21
N GLN A 109 -20.43 6.89 2.67
CA GLN A 109 -21.78 7.27 2.24
C GLN A 109 -22.00 7.12 0.74
N ASP A 110 -20.95 7.07 -0.07
CA ASP A 110 -21.04 7.06 -1.54
C ASP A 110 -20.57 5.71 -2.10
N ALA A 111 -21.56 4.88 -2.51
CA ALA A 111 -21.28 3.55 -3.08
C ALA A 111 -20.56 3.63 -4.45
N GLY A 112 -20.89 4.66 -5.26
CA GLY A 112 -20.21 4.91 -6.54
C GLY A 112 -18.73 5.24 -6.31
N TYR A 113 -18.48 6.14 -5.39
CA TYR A 113 -17.11 6.50 -5.00
C TYR A 113 -16.31 5.28 -4.49
N ARG A 114 -16.93 4.44 -3.65
CA ARG A 114 -16.26 3.20 -3.19
C ARG A 114 -15.82 2.31 -4.34
N ALA A 115 -16.69 2.12 -5.33
CA ALA A 115 -16.41 1.28 -6.49
C ALA A 115 -15.28 1.86 -7.35
N GLU A 116 -15.34 3.16 -7.67
CA GLU A 116 -14.31 3.86 -8.45
C GLU A 116 -12.95 3.85 -7.74
N PHE A 117 -12.95 4.12 -6.44
CA PHE A 117 -11.74 4.14 -5.64
C PHE A 117 -11.11 2.75 -5.51
N GLN A 118 -11.93 1.71 -5.28
CA GLN A 118 -11.45 0.32 -5.26
C GLN A 118 -10.86 -0.09 -6.62
N LEU A 119 -11.48 0.31 -7.72
CA LEU A 119 -10.97 0.05 -9.06
C LEU A 119 -9.59 0.70 -9.26
N TRP A 120 -9.44 1.96 -8.89
CA TRP A 120 -8.17 2.67 -8.95
C TRP A 120 -7.07 1.97 -8.11
N VAL A 121 -7.40 1.55 -6.89
CA VAL A 121 -6.47 0.81 -6.03
C VAL A 121 -6.10 -0.54 -6.65
N ASN A 122 -7.06 -1.25 -7.26
CA ASN A 122 -6.78 -2.52 -7.94
C ASN A 122 -5.82 -2.33 -9.11
N GLN A 123 -5.97 -1.29 -9.92
CA GLN A 123 -5.05 -0.96 -11.02
C GLN A 123 -3.63 -0.65 -10.50
N LEU A 124 -3.51 0.05 -9.38
CA LEU A 124 -2.21 0.26 -8.73
C LEU A 124 -1.59 -1.08 -8.29
N TRP A 125 -2.41 -1.99 -7.78
CA TRP A 125 -1.96 -3.30 -7.32
C TRP A 125 -1.53 -4.21 -8.46
N GLU A 126 -2.22 -4.20 -9.59
CA GLU A 126 -1.82 -4.91 -10.82
C GLU A 126 -0.45 -4.46 -11.32
N ARG A 127 -0.22 -3.14 -11.38
CA ARG A 127 1.09 -2.58 -11.76
C ARG A 127 2.19 -2.98 -10.77
N LYS A 128 1.88 -2.96 -9.47
CA LYS A 128 2.80 -3.37 -8.42
C LYS A 128 3.15 -4.85 -8.47
N ASP A 129 2.18 -5.71 -8.75
CA ASP A 129 2.38 -7.15 -8.91
C ASP A 129 3.27 -7.45 -10.13
N ALA A 130 3.01 -6.79 -11.25
CA ALA A 130 3.85 -6.89 -12.46
C ALA A 130 5.30 -6.41 -12.19
N LEU A 131 5.47 -5.31 -11.45
CA LEU A 131 6.79 -4.81 -11.03
C LEU A 131 7.50 -5.83 -10.14
N LEU A 132 6.83 -6.44 -9.18
CA LEU A 132 7.40 -7.49 -8.34
C LEU A 132 7.86 -8.69 -9.17
N GLY A 133 7.07 -9.11 -10.16
CA GLY A 133 7.48 -10.15 -11.11
C GLY A 133 8.74 -9.77 -11.91
N GLN A 134 8.91 -8.51 -12.29
CA GLN A 134 10.14 -8.02 -12.91
C GLN A 134 11.32 -8.05 -11.94
N LEU A 135 11.12 -7.58 -10.71
CA LEU A 135 12.16 -7.56 -9.68
C LEU A 135 12.63 -8.97 -9.31
N HIS A 136 11.74 -9.95 -9.26
CA HIS A 136 12.10 -11.36 -9.04
C HIS A 136 13.01 -11.90 -10.14
N ARG A 137 12.80 -11.52 -11.40
CA ARG A 137 13.66 -11.91 -12.51
C ARG A 137 15.00 -11.19 -12.52
N GLN A 138 14.98 -9.89 -12.18
CA GLN A 138 16.17 -9.03 -12.20
C GLN A 138 17.10 -9.29 -11.01
N TYR A 139 16.53 -9.62 -9.86
CA TYR A 139 17.24 -9.86 -8.61
C TYR A 139 16.85 -11.24 -8.05
N PRO A 140 17.35 -12.32 -8.64
CA PRO A 140 17.09 -13.67 -8.15
C PRO A 140 17.75 -13.90 -6.79
N ALA A 141 17.31 -14.95 -6.08
CA ALA A 141 17.91 -15.34 -4.80
C ALA A 141 19.42 -15.59 -4.98
N THR A 142 20.21 -15.01 -4.11
CA THR A 142 21.65 -15.27 -4.03
C THR A 142 21.82 -16.55 -3.21
N ARG A 143 22.17 -17.66 -3.88
CA ARG A 143 22.49 -18.95 -3.22
C ARG A 143 23.76 -18.85 -2.39
#